data_050b976e0f39662ff0829c5f8cb8886a
#
_entry.id   050b976e0f39662ff0829c5f8cb8886a
#
_cell.length_a   1.000
_cell.length_b   1.000
_cell.length_c   1.000
_cell.angle_alpha   90.00
_cell.angle_beta   90.00
_cell.angle_gamma   90.00
#
_symmetry.space_group_name_H-M   'P 1'
#
loop_
_entity.id
_entity.type
_entity.pdbx_description
1 polymer ?
#
loop_
_entity_poly.entity_id
_entity_poly.type
_entity_poly.pdbx_seq_one_letter_code
_entity_poly.pdbx_strand_id
1 'polypeptide(L)'
;MTHAAANEWVFPKGALAREGWESVVDAATPGWSHTGLRVAELEAGTTLPLPVGDVERLIVPLSGSFTVEFEVDGARETVELAGRESVFDGPTDVLYLPVGAYADLAGRGRVAVAEAPATVRKPARHIARDEVPVELRGAGRSSRQVHNFGTPETLDADRFIVCEVLTPADNWSSYPPHKHDTNVPGSESRLEEIYYF
;
A
#
# COMPACT_ATOMS: atom_id res chain seq x y z
N MET A 1 -37.41 -12.53 3.35
CA MET A 1 -36.26 -11.64 3.65
C MET A 1 -35.19 -12.01 2.64
N THR A 2 -35.06 -11.24 1.58
CA THR A 2 -33.98 -11.42 0.59
C THR A 2 -32.68 -11.01 1.24
N HIS A 3 -31.77 -11.96 1.45
CA HIS A 3 -30.38 -11.63 1.78
C HIS A 3 -29.87 -10.72 0.64
N ALA A 4 -29.50 -9.48 0.99
CA ALA A 4 -28.68 -8.68 0.11
C ALA A 4 -27.46 -9.54 -0.25
N ALA A 5 -27.17 -9.70 -1.53
CA ALA A 5 -25.96 -10.38 -1.96
C ALA A 5 -24.79 -9.70 -1.23
N ALA A 6 -23.97 -10.48 -0.55
CA ALA A 6 -22.76 -9.95 0.08
C ALA A 6 -21.99 -9.20 -1.01
N ASN A 7 -21.63 -7.95 -0.75
CA ASN A 7 -20.84 -7.18 -1.69
C ASN A 7 -19.45 -7.83 -1.73
N GLU A 8 -19.16 -8.57 -2.79
CA GLU A 8 -17.94 -9.36 -2.95
C GLU A 8 -16.66 -8.49 -3.01
N TRP A 9 -16.81 -7.18 -3.06
CA TRP A 9 -15.72 -6.19 -3.09
C TRP A 9 -15.46 -5.49 -1.76
N VAL A 10 -16.25 -5.77 -0.73
CA VAL A 10 -16.09 -5.16 0.61
C VAL A 10 -15.76 -6.24 1.63
N PHE A 11 -14.57 -6.17 2.17
CA PHE A 11 -14.07 -7.10 3.17
C PHE A 11 -14.00 -6.42 4.55
N PRO A 12 -14.85 -6.81 5.50
CA PRO A 12 -14.75 -6.30 6.87
C PRO A 12 -13.39 -6.63 7.51
N LYS A 13 -12.98 -5.83 8.48
CA LYS A 13 -11.76 -6.06 9.27
C LYS A 13 -11.68 -7.52 9.74
N GLY A 14 -10.54 -8.16 9.47
CA GLY A 14 -10.27 -9.55 9.84
C GLY A 14 -10.87 -10.62 8.92
N ALA A 15 -11.73 -10.27 7.94
CA ALA A 15 -12.29 -11.24 7.01
C ALA A 15 -11.23 -11.91 6.11
N LEU A 16 -10.12 -11.23 5.89
CA LEU A 16 -8.99 -11.70 5.08
C LEU A 16 -7.74 -11.98 5.95
N ALA A 17 -7.92 -12.20 7.25
CA ALA A 17 -6.80 -12.46 8.16
C ALA A 17 -6.15 -13.82 7.88
N ARG A 18 -4.82 -13.83 7.75
CA ARG A 18 -4.02 -15.06 7.65
C ARG A 18 -2.54 -14.80 7.95
N GLU A 19 -1.83 -15.83 8.41
CA GLU A 19 -0.37 -15.84 8.59
C GLU A 19 0.18 -14.68 9.45
N GLY A 20 -0.58 -14.28 10.47
CA GLY A 20 -0.22 -13.16 11.36
C GLY A 20 -0.60 -11.77 10.83
N TRP A 21 -1.07 -11.68 9.60
CA TRP A 21 -1.61 -10.46 9.01
C TRP A 21 -3.10 -10.34 9.30
N GLU A 22 -3.56 -9.14 9.61
CA GLU A 22 -4.97 -8.83 9.83
C GLU A 22 -5.78 -8.86 8.52
N SER A 23 -5.15 -8.46 7.44
CA SER A 23 -5.74 -8.49 6.11
C SER A 23 -4.69 -8.86 5.07
N VAL A 24 -5.03 -9.79 4.17
CA VAL A 24 -4.20 -10.15 3.02
C VAL A 24 -5.05 -10.25 1.78
N VAL A 25 -4.77 -9.40 0.81
CA VAL A 25 -5.24 -9.52 -0.57
C VAL A 25 -4.04 -9.88 -1.43
N ASP A 26 -4.15 -10.93 -2.21
CA ASP A 26 -3.13 -11.35 -3.17
C ASP A 26 -3.74 -12.21 -4.28
N ALA A 27 -2.94 -12.81 -5.13
CA ALA A 27 -3.38 -13.64 -6.25
C ALA A 27 -4.21 -14.87 -5.83
N ALA A 28 -4.20 -15.28 -4.57
CA ALA A 28 -5.08 -16.32 -4.04
C ALA A 28 -6.49 -15.78 -3.67
N THR A 29 -6.66 -14.47 -3.61
CA THR A 29 -7.96 -13.83 -3.38
C THR A 29 -8.76 -13.86 -4.68
N PRO A 30 -9.95 -14.45 -4.72
CA PRO A 30 -10.74 -14.56 -5.97
C PRO A 30 -10.99 -13.18 -6.60
N GLY A 31 -10.71 -13.08 -7.90
CA GLY A 31 -10.90 -11.86 -8.69
C GLY A 31 -9.72 -10.88 -8.66
N TRP A 32 -8.67 -11.15 -7.87
CA TRP A 32 -7.46 -10.32 -7.79
C TRP A 32 -6.29 -10.95 -8.54
N SER A 33 -5.56 -10.15 -9.30
CA SER A 33 -4.43 -10.62 -10.12
C SER A 33 -3.29 -9.62 -10.28
N HIS A 34 -3.52 -8.33 -10.02
CA HIS A 34 -2.55 -7.27 -10.29
C HIS A 34 -2.17 -6.45 -9.07
N THR A 35 -3.03 -6.39 -8.07
CA THR A 35 -2.75 -5.67 -6.81
C THR A 35 -2.82 -6.60 -5.62
N GLY A 36 -2.05 -6.28 -4.60
CA GLY A 36 -2.08 -6.95 -3.32
C GLY A 36 -1.92 -5.95 -2.17
N LEU A 37 -2.38 -6.37 -1.01
CA LEU A 37 -2.26 -5.59 0.22
C LEU A 37 -2.12 -6.52 1.41
N ARG A 38 -1.16 -6.22 2.28
CA ARG A 38 -1.06 -6.80 3.62
C ARG A 38 -1.16 -5.70 4.65
N VAL A 39 -1.90 -5.94 5.71
CA VAL A 39 -1.99 -5.02 6.85
C VAL A 39 -1.84 -5.79 8.14
N ALA A 40 -1.07 -5.25 9.07
CA ALA A 40 -0.91 -5.81 10.40
C ALA A 40 -0.79 -4.72 11.45
N GLU A 41 -1.20 -5.08 12.66
CA GLU A 41 -0.82 -4.40 13.89
C GLU A 41 0.28 -5.22 14.56
N LEU A 42 1.48 -4.65 14.70
CA LEU A 42 2.60 -5.33 15.34
C LEU A 42 2.79 -4.85 16.77
N GLU A 43 3.01 -5.81 17.65
CA GLU A 43 3.48 -5.57 19.02
C GLU A 43 5.01 -5.72 19.08
N ALA A 44 5.64 -5.00 20.00
CA ALA A 44 7.09 -5.06 20.19
C ALA A 44 7.55 -6.50 20.40
N GLY A 45 8.58 -6.91 19.68
CA GLY A 45 9.12 -8.27 19.69
C GLY A 45 8.45 -9.25 18.71
N THR A 46 7.46 -8.77 17.95
CA THR A 46 6.87 -9.54 16.85
C THR A 46 7.61 -9.24 15.55
N THR A 47 7.85 -10.28 14.76
CA THR A 47 8.39 -10.15 13.40
C THR A 47 7.46 -10.85 12.41
N LEU A 48 7.14 -10.19 11.32
CA LEU A 48 6.38 -10.75 10.21
C LEU A 48 7.26 -10.91 8.98
N PRO A 49 7.39 -12.12 8.43
CA PRO A 49 8.15 -12.33 7.21
C PRO A 49 7.36 -11.88 5.98
N LEU A 50 8.07 -11.30 5.03
CA LEU A 50 7.66 -11.06 3.66
C LEU A 50 8.49 -11.98 2.76
N PRO A 51 7.98 -13.16 2.41
CA PRO A 51 8.75 -14.18 1.69
C PRO A 51 9.12 -13.71 0.28
N VAL A 52 10.17 -14.31 -0.26
CA VAL A 52 10.53 -14.13 -1.68
C VAL A 52 9.32 -14.46 -2.57
N GLY A 53 9.08 -13.63 -3.56
CA GLY A 53 7.97 -13.81 -4.50
C GLY A 53 8.11 -12.94 -5.74
N ASP A 54 7.21 -13.15 -6.69
CA ASP A 54 7.16 -12.41 -7.95
C ASP A 54 6.42 -11.07 -7.80
N VAL A 55 6.58 -10.43 -6.65
CA VAL A 55 5.93 -9.15 -6.33
C VAL A 55 6.94 -8.09 -5.92
N GLU A 56 6.71 -6.86 -6.32
CA GLU A 56 7.31 -5.67 -5.71
C GLU A 56 6.45 -5.19 -4.54
N ARG A 57 7.04 -4.47 -3.61
CA ARG A 57 6.38 -4.06 -2.36
C ARG A 57 6.67 -2.61 -2.01
N LEU A 58 5.68 -1.96 -1.40
CA LEU A 58 5.88 -0.69 -0.70
C LEU A 58 5.41 -0.84 0.75
N ILE A 59 6.31 -0.72 1.69
CA ILE A 59 6.04 -0.79 3.13
C ILE A 59 5.74 0.62 3.63
N VAL A 60 4.55 0.80 4.19
CA VAL A 60 4.00 2.11 4.60
C VAL A 60 3.57 2.05 6.07
N PRO A 61 4.29 2.69 6.99
CA PRO A 61 3.83 2.88 8.36
C PRO A 61 2.53 3.70 8.42
N LEU A 62 1.47 3.11 8.97
CA LEU A 62 0.21 3.83 9.26
C LEU A 62 0.27 4.49 10.63
N SER A 63 0.90 3.80 11.60
CA SER A 63 1.27 4.35 12.91
C SER A 63 2.44 3.57 13.49
N GLY A 64 3.21 4.20 14.39
CA GLY A 64 4.37 3.57 15.02
C GLY A 64 5.63 3.60 14.15
N SER A 65 6.61 2.76 14.47
CA SER A 65 7.90 2.69 13.80
C SER A 65 8.33 1.25 13.58
N PHE A 66 9.17 1.02 12.54
CA PHE A 66 9.51 -0.33 12.11
C PHE A 66 10.98 -0.44 11.69
N THR A 67 11.52 -1.62 11.91
CA THR A 67 12.81 -2.05 11.34
C THR A 67 12.52 -3.09 10.26
N VAL A 68 13.10 -2.90 9.10
CA VAL A 68 12.98 -3.84 7.98
C VAL A 68 14.37 -4.37 7.65
N GLU A 69 14.59 -5.66 7.93
CA GLU A 69 15.77 -6.39 7.46
C GLU A 69 15.39 -7.07 6.14
N PHE A 70 16.10 -6.78 5.07
CA PHE A 70 15.77 -7.37 3.77
C PHE A 70 17.01 -7.88 3.02
N GLU A 71 16.75 -8.81 2.09
CA GLU A 71 17.79 -9.38 1.23
C GLU A 71 17.36 -9.27 -0.24
N VAL A 72 18.25 -8.72 -1.05
CA VAL A 72 18.14 -8.64 -2.51
C VAL A 72 19.45 -9.10 -3.12
N ASP A 73 19.42 -10.09 -4.03
CA ASP A 73 20.61 -10.61 -4.71
C ASP A 73 21.75 -11.06 -3.76
N GLY A 74 21.37 -11.57 -2.59
CA GLY A 74 22.33 -12.02 -1.56
C GLY A 74 22.94 -10.89 -0.72
N ALA A 75 22.61 -9.63 -1.00
CA ALA A 75 22.98 -8.50 -0.15
C ALA A 75 21.91 -8.28 0.91
N ARG A 76 22.34 -8.19 2.17
CA ARG A 76 21.44 -7.88 3.30
C ARG A 76 21.60 -6.44 3.72
N GLU A 77 20.47 -5.80 3.94
CA GLU A 77 20.38 -4.43 4.40
C GLU A 77 19.33 -4.31 5.50
N THR A 78 19.47 -3.27 6.32
CA THR A 78 18.51 -2.92 7.36
C THR A 78 18.10 -1.46 7.18
N VAL A 79 16.81 -1.18 7.19
CA VAL A 79 16.25 0.16 7.13
C VAL A 79 15.35 0.38 8.34
N GLU A 80 15.57 1.49 9.03
CA GLU A 80 14.69 1.99 10.07
C GLU A 80 13.66 2.92 9.45
N LEU A 81 12.38 2.57 9.57
CA LEU A 81 11.26 3.43 9.25
C LEU A 81 10.83 4.17 10.51
N ALA A 82 11.09 5.48 10.55
CA ALA A 82 10.74 6.34 11.69
C ALA A 82 9.23 6.41 11.91
N GLY A 83 8.48 6.31 10.82
CA GLY A 83 7.02 6.27 10.86
C GLY A 83 6.38 7.54 11.41
N ARG A 84 5.25 7.37 12.11
CA ARG A 84 4.43 8.47 12.64
C ARG A 84 3.48 7.96 13.72
N GLU A 85 2.90 8.85 14.51
CA GLU A 85 1.91 8.46 15.51
C GLU A 85 0.56 8.14 14.85
N SER A 86 0.21 8.87 13.78
CA SER A 86 -1.08 8.76 13.08
C SER A 86 -0.95 9.16 11.62
N VAL A 87 -1.83 8.66 10.76
CA VAL A 87 -1.99 9.08 9.37
C VAL A 87 -2.30 10.58 9.23
N PHE A 88 -2.81 11.20 10.29
CA PHE A 88 -3.13 12.63 10.33
C PHE A 88 -1.93 13.53 10.68
N ASP A 89 -0.78 12.96 11.07
CA ASP A 89 0.44 13.71 11.39
C ASP A 89 1.30 14.06 10.16
N GLY A 90 0.73 13.88 8.97
CA GLY A 90 1.39 14.11 7.70
C GLY A 90 1.94 12.83 7.06
N PRO A 91 2.76 12.95 6.01
CA PRO A 91 3.36 11.79 5.35
C PRO A 91 4.31 11.04 6.28
N THR A 92 4.61 9.81 5.92
CA THR A 92 5.61 8.95 6.57
C THR A 92 6.73 8.63 5.60
N ASP A 93 7.85 8.17 6.10
CA ASP A 93 8.85 7.48 5.30
C ASP A 93 8.35 6.10 4.88
N VAL A 94 8.82 5.62 3.74
CA VAL A 94 8.40 4.33 3.17
C VAL A 94 9.59 3.59 2.58
N LEU A 95 9.48 2.26 2.49
CA LEU A 95 10.50 1.42 1.87
C LEU A 95 9.93 0.65 0.69
N TYR A 96 10.50 0.87 -0.48
CA TYR A 96 10.25 0.06 -1.67
C TYR A 96 11.22 -1.12 -1.73
N LEU A 97 10.67 -2.30 -1.96
CA LEU A 97 11.41 -3.53 -2.20
C LEU A 97 11.05 -4.10 -3.58
N PRO A 98 12.04 -4.47 -4.39
CA PRO A 98 11.81 -5.01 -5.72
C PRO A 98 11.31 -6.45 -5.69
N VAL A 99 10.88 -6.93 -6.86
CA VAL A 99 10.59 -8.35 -7.10
C VAL A 99 11.78 -9.23 -6.72
N GLY A 100 11.49 -10.34 -6.04
CA GLY A 100 12.50 -11.29 -5.56
C GLY A 100 13.17 -10.92 -4.23
N ALA A 101 12.76 -9.82 -3.59
CA ALA A 101 13.23 -9.49 -2.24
C ALA A 101 12.59 -10.38 -1.18
N TYR A 102 13.39 -10.77 -0.17
CA TYR A 102 12.92 -11.25 1.12
C TYR A 102 12.97 -10.11 2.12
N ALA A 103 12.07 -10.05 3.08
CA ALA A 103 12.21 -9.13 4.21
C ALA A 103 11.59 -9.69 5.50
N ASP A 104 12.15 -9.27 6.63
CA ASP A 104 11.58 -9.39 7.96
C ASP A 104 11.19 -8.00 8.46
N LEU A 105 9.92 -7.86 8.81
CA LEU A 105 9.34 -6.62 9.32
C LEU A 105 9.10 -6.74 10.81
N ALA A 106 9.79 -5.95 11.59
CA ALA A 106 9.66 -5.88 13.04
C ALA A 106 9.33 -4.45 13.48
N GLY A 107 8.74 -4.27 14.66
CA GLY A 107 8.45 -2.95 15.17
C GLY A 107 7.22 -2.93 16.06
N ARG A 108 6.61 -1.75 16.19
CA ARG A 108 5.38 -1.57 16.94
C ARG A 108 4.49 -0.55 16.24
N GLY A 109 3.22 -0.92 16.07
CA GLY A 109 2.19 -0.09 15.45
C GLY A 109 1.57 -0.75 14.23
N ARG A 110 0.90 0.04 13.43
CA ARG A 110 0.14 -0.42 12.28
C ARG A 110 0.89 -0.15 10.98
N VAL A 111 1.00 -1.17 10.14
CA VAL A 111 1.71 -1.11 8.87
C VAL A 111 0.88 -1.68 7.74
N ALA A 112 0.96 -1.04 6.58
CA ALA A 112 0.46 -1.57 5.32
C ALA A 112 1.62 -1.92 4.40
N VAL A 113 1.49 -2.99 3.64
CA VAL A 113 2.41 -3.39 2.56
C VAL A 113 1.59 -3.51 1.29
N ALA A 114 1.74 -2.56 0.38
CA ALA A 114 1.19 -2.67 -0.97
C ALA A 114 2.07 -3.62 -1.79
N GLU A 115 1.44 -4.49 -2.57
CA GLU A 115 2.12 -5.48 -3.40
C GLU A 115 1.58 -5.42 -4.84
N ALA A 116 2.43 -5.69 -5.83
CA ALA A 116 2.00 -5.96 -7.19
C ALA A 116 2.92 -7.00 -7.84
N PRO A 117 2.39 -7.94 -8.64
CA PRO A 117 3.20 -8.80 -9.47
C PRO A 117 4.08 -7.96 -10.40
N ALA A 118 5.39 -8.19 -10.35
CA ALA A 118 6.37 -7.40 -11.10
C ALA A 118 7.32 -8.31 -11.88
N THR A 119 7.78 -7.81 -13.01
CA THR A 119 8.70 -8.52 -13.91
C THR A 119 10.02 -7.79 -14.10
N VAL A 120 10.02 -6.49 -13.85
CA VAL A 120 11.23 -5.67 -13.94
C VAL A 120 11.72 -5.36 -12.53
N ARG A 121 12.95 -5.78 -12.24
CA ARG A 121 13.57 -5.47 -10.96
C ARG A 121 14.08 -4.04 -10.95
N LYS A 122 13.64 -3.27 -9.98
CA LYS A 122 14.09 -1.92 -9.69
C LYS A 122 14.99 -1.93 -8.44
N PRO A 123 15.81 -0.92 -8.18
CA PRO A 123 16.55 -0.82 -6.92
C PRO A 123 15.63 -0.69 -5.72
N ALA A 124 15.99 -1.31 -4.59
CA ALA A 124 15.35 -1.01 -3.31
C ALA A 124 15.55 0.48 -2.98
N ARG A 125 14.55 1.12 -2.38
CA ARG A 125 14.60 2.55 -2.09
C ARG A 125 13.87 2.91 -0.81
N HIS A 126 14.58 3.49 0.14
CA HIS A 126 13.97 4.22 1.24
C HIS A 126 13.65 5.64 0.77
N ILE A 127 12.41 6.05 0.94
CA ILE A 127 11.93 7.40 0.64
C ILE A 127 11.66 8.08 1.97
N ALA A 128 12.44 9.11 2.28
CA ALA A 128 12.30 9.84 3.53
C ALA A 128 10.99 10.66 3.55
N ARG A 129 10.48 10.96 4.74
CA ARG A 129 9.22 11.70 4.93
C ARG A 129 9.16 13.01 4.15
N ASP A 130 10.27 13.75 4.11
CA ASP A 130 10.37 15.05 3.42
C ASP A 130 10.53 14.94 1.90
N GLU A 131 10.80 13.76 1.38
CA GLU A 131 10.79 13.46 -0.05
C GLU A 131 9.37 13.13 -0.57
N VAL A 132 8.41 12.83 0.32
CA VAL A 132 7.04 12.47 -0.08
C VAL A 132 6.26 13.72 -0.49
N PRO A 133 5.82 13.84 -1.75
CA PRO A 133 5.02 14.97 -2.18
C PRO A 133 3.64 14.99 -1.52
N VAL A 134 3.26 16.16 -1.01
CA VAL A 134 1.92 16.42 -0.48
C VAL A 134 1.16 17.32 -1.45
N GLU A 135 0.05 16.84 -1.94
CA GLU A 135 -0.78 17.54 -2.91
C GLU A 135 -2.17 17.84 -2.35
N LEU A 136 -2.63 19.09 -2.51
CA LEU A 136 -4.02 19.46 -2.26
C LEU A 136 -4.78 19.37 -3.57
N ARG A 137 -5.69 18.40 -3.66
CA ARG A 137 -6.50 18.13 -4.86
C ARG A 137 -7.94 18.61 -4.71
N GLY A 138 -8.50 19.09 -5.82
CA GLY A 138 -9.89 19.48 -5.94
C GLY A 138 -10.21 20.83 -5.31
N ALA A 139 -11.51 21.14 -5.25
CA ALA A 139 -12.03 22.35 -4.65
C ALA A 139 -13.39 22.08 -4.00
N GLY A 140 -13.78 22.88 -3.00
CA GLY A 140 -15.04 22.71 -2.28
C GLY A 140 -15.18 21.29 -1.72
N ARG A 141 -16.29 20.62 -1.98
CA ARG A 141 -16.54 19.24 -1.51
C ARG A 141 -15.69 18.15 -2.19
N SER A 142 -14.88 18.52 -3.15
CA SER A 142 -13.91 17.61 -3.78
C SER A 142 -12.46 17.83 -3.25
N SER A 143 -12.29 18.70 -2.25
CA SER A 143 -10.98 18.96 -1.65
C SER A 143 -10.52 17.78 -0.79
N ARG A 144 -9.29 17.34 -0.99
CA ARG A 144 -8.59 16.32 -0.20
C ARG A 144 -7.10 16.53 -0.25
N GLN A 145 -6.39 16.01 0.73
CA GLN A 145 -4.93 15.99 0.75
C GLN A 145 -4.45 14.60 0.33
N VAL A 146 -3.44 14.54 -0.51
CA VAL A 146 -2.85 13.30 -1.02
C VAL A 146 -1.36 13.26 -0.70
N HIS A 147 -0.92 12.17 -0.09
CA HIS A 147 0.49 11.85 0.10
C HIS A 147 0.89 10.84 -0.98
N ASN A 148 1.75 11.26 -1.90
CA ASN A 148 2.13 10.49 -3.10
C ASN A 148 3.37 9.62 -2.80
N PHE A 149 3.19 8.48 -2.13
CA PHE A 149 4.30 7.60 -1.74
C PHE A 149 4.95 6.89 -2.93
N GLY A 150 4.15 6.40 -3.86
CA GLY A 150 4.59 5.55 -4.97
C GLY A 150 4.01 6.00 -6.30
N THR A 151 4.02 7.31 -6.59
CA THR A 151 3.70 7.83 -7.94
C THR A 151 4.96 7.87 -8.80
N PRO A 152 4.84 7.91 -10.14
CA PRO A 152 5.99 7.93 -11.04
C PRO A 152 6.99 9.06 -10.77
N GLU A 153 6.57 10.18 -10.20
CA GLU A 153 7.43 11.30 -9.83
C GLU A 153 8.26 11.01 -8.57
N THR A 154 7.77 10.11 -7.71
CA THR A 154 8.38 9.80 -6.41
C THR A 154 9.17 8.49 -6.47
N LEU A 155 8.65 7.48 -7.16
CA LEU A 155 9.18 6.13 -7.17
C LEU A 155 9.10 5.51 -8.58
N ASP A 156 10.23 5.02 -9.08
CA ASP A 156 10.28 4.18 -10.28
C ASP A 156 9.92 2.72 -9.94
N ALA A 157 8.63 2.46 -9.68
CA ALA A 157 8.09 1.12 -9.52
C ALA A 157 7.78 0.48 -10.89
N ASP A 158 7.62 -0.85 -10.95
CA ASP A 158 7.28 -1.53 -12.20
C ASP A 158 5.76 -1.48 -12.47
N ARG A 159 4.90 -1.67 -11.46
CA ARG A 159 3.49 -1.98 -11.68
C ARG A 159 2.48 -1.18 -10.86
N PHE A 160 2.82 -0.68 -9.69
CA PHE A 160 1.84 -0.04 -8.82
C PHE A 160 1.98 1.49 -8.73
N ILE A 161 0.89 2.10 -8.33
CA ILE A 161 0.84 3.47 -7.80
C ILE A 161 0.25 3.37 -6.39
N VAL A 162 0.89 4.01 -5.43
CA VAL A 162 0.45 4.01 -4.03
C VAL A 162 0.37 5.43 -3.50
N CYS A 163 -0.78 5.79 -2.96
CA CYS A 163 -0.97 7.06 -2.29
C CYS A 163 -1.89 6.91 -1.07
N GLU A 164 -1.81 7.87 -0.18
CA GLU A 164 -2.74 8.02 0.94
C GLU A 164 -3.58 9.27 0.72
N VAL A 165 -4.88 9.17 0.98
CA VAL A 165 -5.82 10.27 0.74
C VAL A 165 -6.52 10.63 2.05
N LEU A 166 -6.29 11.84 2.53
CA LEU A 166 -6.99 12.41 3.68
C LEU A 166 -8.17 13.23 3.17
N THR A 167 -9.36 12.71 3.42
CA THR A 167 -10.61 13.30 2.95
C THR A 167 -11.37 13.89 4.12
N PRO A 168 -11.60 15.21 4.16
CA PRO A 168 -12.47 15.82 5.17
C PRO A 168 -13.87 15.23 5.15
N ALA A 169 -14.54 15.25 6.29
CA ALA A 169 -15.94 14.82 6.37
C ALA A 169 -16.80 15.54 5.31
N ASP A 170 -17.76 14.82 4.76
CA ASP A 170 -18.67 15.28 3.68
C ASP A 170 -18.00 15.59 2.33
N ASN A 171 -16.70 15.34 2.18
CA ASN A 171 -16.00 15.49 0.91
C ASN A 171 -15.92 14.18 0.12
N TRP A 172 -15.67 14.30 -1.18
CA TRP A 172 -15.38 13.18 -2.06
C TRP A 172 -13.89 12.80 -1.99
N SER A 173 -13.58 11.53 -1.74
CA SER A 173 -12.21 11.03 -1.77
C SER A 173 -11.65 10.96 -3.20
N SER A 174 -12.52 10.74 -4.18
CA SER A 174 -12.21 10.75 -5.60
C SER A 174 -13.30 11.45 -6.38
N TYR A 175 -12.94 12.33 -7.33
CA TYR A 175 -13.88 13.05 -8.16
C TYR A 175 -13.22 13.46 -9.50
N PRO A 176 -13.93 13.38 -10.65
CA PRO A 176 -15.29 12.86 -10.82
C PRO A 176 -15.38 11.35 -10.57
N PRO A 177 -16.57 10.80 -10.30
CA PRO A 177 -16.78 9.36 -10.27
C PRO A 177 -16.29 8.73 -11.59
N HIS A 178 -15.47 7.69 -11.49
CA HIS A 178 -14.89 7.01 -12.63
C HIS A 178 -14.71 5.52 -12.33
N LYS A 179 -14.31 4.77 -13.31
CA LYS A 179 -14.08 3.33 -13.23
C LYS A 179 -12.78 2.96 -13.94
N HIS A 180 -12.26 1.78 -13.62
CA HIS A 180 -11.06 1.22 -14.25
C HIS A 180 -11.30 -0.21 -14.75
N ASP A 181 -12.50 -0.52 -15.25
CA ASP A 181 -12.92 -1.86 -15.65
C ASP A 181 -12.80 -2.13 -17.15
N THR A 182 -12.52 -1.10 -17.95
CA THR A 182 -12.31 -1.21 -19.40
C THR A 182 -11.01 -0.54 -19.82
N ASN A 183 -10.51 -0.93 -20.99
CA ASN A 183 -9.35 -0.27 -21.62
C ASN A 183 -9.78 0.39 -22.92
N VAL A 184 -9.76 1.73 -22.93
CA VAL A 184 -10.05 2.55 -24.12
C VAL A 184 -8.81 3.39 -24.40
N PRO A 185 -8.00 3.09 -25.43
CA PRO A 185 -6.75 3.81 -25.71
C PRO A 185 -6.92 5.32 -25.73
N GLY A 186 -6.12 6.04 -24.92
CA GLY A 186 -6.16 7.49 -24.80
C GLY A 186 -7.29 8.06 -23.92
N SER A 187 -8.15 7.22 -23.34
CA SER A 187 -9.29 7.66 -22.53
C SER A 187 -9.41 6.93 -21.19
N GLU A 188 -9.33 5.60 -21.19
CA GLU A 188 -9.56 4.78 -19.99
C GLU A 188 -8.54 3.63 -19.93
N SER A 189 -8.04 3.34 -18.75
CA SER A 189 -7.16 2.18 -18.49
C SER A 189 -7.84 1.23 -17.52
N ARG A 190 -7.76 -0.07 -17.81
CA ARG A 190 -8.18 -1.10 -16.86
C ARG A 190 -7.12 -1.25 -15.79
N LEU A 191 -7.51 -1.07 -14.52
CA LEU A 191 -6.67 -1.20 -13.34
C LEU A 191 -7.40 -2.03 -12.28
N GLU A 192 -6.66 -2.60 -11.35
CA GLU A 192 -7.19 -3.06 -10.08
C GLU A 192 -6.87 -2.02 -9.01
N GLU A 193 -7.82 -1.73 -8.14
CA GLU A 193 -7.66 -0.78 -7.04
C GLU A 193 -8.04 -1.41 -5.72
N ILE A 194 -7.25 -1.17 -4.68
CA ILE A 194 -7.57 -1.50 -3.30
C ILE A 194 -7.67 -0.20 -2.51
N TYR A 195 -8.81 0.00 -1.84
CA TYR A 195 -9.00 1.03 -0.84
C TYR A 195 -8.98 0.38 0.53
N TYR A 196 -8.13 0.89 1.40
CA TYR A 196 -8.05 0.49 2.80
C TYR A 196 -8.40 1.69 3.68
N PHE A 197 -9.36 1.51 4.63
CA PHE A 197 -9.89 2.54 5.52
C PHE A 197 -9.63 2.21 6.99
#